data_c3ec2768a7c668453331de3c2a788419
#
_entry.id   c3ec2768a7c668453331de3c2a788419
#
_cell.length_a   1.000
_cell.length_b   1.000
_cell.length_c   1.000
_cell.angle_alpha   90.00
_cell.angle_beta   90.00
_cell.angle_gamma   90.00
#
_symmetry.space_group_name_H-M   'P 1'
#
loop_
_entity.id
_entity.type
_entity.pdbx_description
1 polymer ?
#
loop_
_entity_poly.entity_id
_entity_poly.type
_entity_poly.pdbx_seq_one_letter_code
_entity_poly.pdbx_strand_id
1 'polypeptide(L)'
;MSVQNLTVRRGHVLALDGVSLDTPGGRITAVVGGDGAGKTTLLEAMVGLVPATAGAVELVDRHDIGYMPSGAGSWADLTIDENVAFIGGAYGLGGAALARRADELLGRADLLGARDRLVGRLSGGMRQKFGFVLAMLHEPSLLIMDEPTTGVDPVSRVELWRLISEATTAGTAVVISTTYMDEAERAGWVAVLDHGRLLLSGTPEEIVASCPGEVTLVTSPHRPELAWRSGDRYRQWWPDGAPEGDPRPAITLEDVCVVASLRAAGVS
;
A
#
# COMPACT_ATOMS: atom_id res chain seq x y z
N MET A 1 15.52 -3.69 -2.03
CA MET A 1 15.36 -3.43 -0.58
C MET A 1 14.82 -4.68 0.08
N SER A 2 15.35 -5.07 1.25
CA SER A 2 14.84 -6.21 2.01
C SER A 2 14.59 -5.85 3.48
N VAL A 3 13.60 -6.51 4.06
CA VAL A 3 13.26 -6.46 5.49
C VAL A 3 13.45 -7.87 6.03
N GLN A 4 14.23 -8.04 7.11
CA GLN A 4 14.61 -9.35 7.64
C GLN A 4 14.24 -9.45 9.13
N ASN A 5 13.31 -10.35 9.45
CA ASN A 5 12.86 -10.65 10.81
C ASN A 5 12.53 -9.39 11.64
N LEU A 6 11.94 -8.38 10.99
CA LEU A 6 11.69 -7.07 11.58
C LEU A 6 10.67 -7.17 12.70
N THR A 7 11.09 -6.76 13.89
CA THR A 7 10.21 -6.61 15.05
C THR A 7 10.21 -5.15 15.48
N VAL A 8 9.01 -4.59 15.68
CA VAL A 8 8.84 -3.21 16.12
C VAL A 8 7.86 -3.14 17.27
N ARG A 9 8.28 -2.46 18.35
CA ARG A 9 7.41 -2.12 19.48
C ARG A 9 7.10 -0.63 19.50
N ARG A 10 5.82 -0.30 19.67
CA ARG A 10 5.36 1.07 19.95
C ARG A 10 4.79 1.12 21.39
N GLY A 11 5.61 1.59 22.29
CA GLY A 11 5.30 1.48 23.73
C GLY A 11 5.12 0.02 24.15
N HIS A 12 3.93 -0.33 24.61
CA HIS A 12 3.62 -1.70 25.04
C HIS A 12 3.09 -2.59 23.91
N VAL A 13 2.78 -2.02 22.74
CA VAL A 13 2.20 -2.76 21.62
C VAL A 13 3.32 -3.35 20.74
N LEU A 14 3.23 -4.65 20.47
CA LEU A 14 4.04 -5.32 19.46
C LEU A 14 3.39 -5.05 18.11
N ALA A 15 3.89 -4.07 17.36
CA ALA A 15 3.31 -3.61 16.12
C ALA A 15 3.75 -4.46 14.91
N LEU A 16 4.98 -5.02 14.96
CA LEU A 16 5.49 -5.99 14.00
C LEU A 16 6.22 -7.10 14.75
N ASP A 17 6.02 -8.34 14.32
CA ASP A 17 6.53 -9.56 14.95
C ASP A 17 7.24 -10.43 13.89
N GLY A 18 8.55 -10.22 13.70
CA GLY A 18 9.39 -11.05 12.84
C GLY A 18 9.06 -10.96 11.34
N VAL A 19 8.63 -9.80 10.85
CA VAL A 19 8.26 -9.61 9.43
C VAL A 19 9.50 -9.67 8.55
N SER A 20 9.45 -10.53 7.51
CA SER A 20 10.46 -10.56 6.43
C SER A 20 9.79 -10.31 5.09
N LEU A 21 10.28 -9.33 4.34
CA LEU A 21 9.70 -8.91 3.07
C LEU A 21 10.80 -8.46 2.12
N ASP A 22 10.80 -9.02 0.91
CA ASP A 22 11.60 -8.54 -0.20
C ASP A 22 10.74 -7.68 -1.13
N THR A 23 11.26 -6.53 -1.53
CA THR A 23 10.61 -5.65 -2.50
C THR A 23 11.38 -5.71 -3.81
N PRO A 24 10.93 -6.50 -4.79
CA PRO A 24 11.61 -6.59 -6.09
C PRO A 24 11.63 -5.23 -6.80
N GLY A 25 12.79 -4.86 -7.36
CA GLY A 25 12.90 -3.64 -8.17
C GLY A 25 12.00 -3.70 -9.42
N GLY A 26 11.55 -2.52 -9.89
CA GLY A 26 10.75 -2.40 -11.12
C GLY A 26 9.34 -3.00 -11.02
N ARG A 27 8.81 -3.19 -9.81
CA ARG A 27 7.46 -3.68 -9.54
C ARG A 27 6.79 -2.85 -8.47
N ILE A 28 5.47 -2.89 -8.47
CA ILE A 28 4.67 -2.37 -7.37
C ILE A 28 4.48 -3.51 -6.36
N THR A 29 4.87 -3.27 -5.11
CA THR A 29 4.60 -4.18 -3.98
C THR A 29 3.45 -3.59 -3.16
N ALA A 30 2.36 -4.33 -3.00
CA ALA A 30 1.24 -3.95 -2.15
C ALA A 30 1.35 -4.65 -0.78
N VAL A 31 1.40 -3.87 0.29
CA VAL A 31 1.25 -4.34 1.67
C VAL A 31 -0.21 -4.23 2.05
N VAL A 32 -0.88 -5.37 2.19
CA VAL A 32 -2.32 -5.48 2.40
C VAL A 32 -2.62 -5.96 3.81
N GLY A 33 -3.70 -5.47 4.40
CA GLY A 33 -4.15 -5.91 5.72
C GLY A 33 -5.19 -4.96 6.29
N GLY A 34 -5.92 -5.42 7.28
CA GLY A 34 -6.91 -4.61 7.99
C GLY A 34 -6.30 -3.44 8.77
N ASP A 35 -7.16 -2.63 9.38
CA ASP A 35 -6.71 -1.58 10.29
C ASP A 35 -6.00 -2.20 11.50
N GLY A 36 -4.86 -1.62 11.86
CA GLY A 36 -4.03 -2.16 12.94
C GLY A 36 -3.15 -3.37 12.55
N ALA A 37 -3.18 -3.84 11.31
CA ALA A 37 -2.33 -4.97 10.85
C ALA A 37 -0.83 -4.69 10.93
N GLY A 38 -0.40 -3.42 11.05
CA GLY A 38 1.01 -3.03 11.14
C GLY A 38 1.55 -2.38 9.86
N LYS A 39 0.71 -2.15 8.83
CA LYS A 39 1.11 -1.58 7.52
C LYS A 39 1.93 -0.30 7.65
N THR A 40 1.36 0.75 8.26
CA THR A 40 2.05 2.03 8.50
C THR A 40 3.35 1.86 9.26
N THR A 41 3.37 1.01 10.29
CA THR A 41 4.59 0.75 11.08
C THR A 41 5.67 0.09 10.24
N LEU A 42 5.30 -0.84 9.34
CA LEU A 42 6.25 -1.44 8.39
C LEU A 42 6.84 -0.38 7.44
N LEU A 43 5.98 0.43 6.82
CA LEU A 43 6.43 1.48 5.91
C LEU A 43 7.31 2.52 6.61
N GLU A 44 6.94 2.97 7.81
CA GLU A 44 7.74 3.91 8.61
C GLU A 44 9.09 3.31 9.06
N ALA A 45 9.15 2.02 9.38
CA ALA A 45 10.40 1.34 9.65
C ALA A 45 11.27 1.23 8.39
N MET A 46 10.65 0.97 7.23
CA MET A 46 11.34 0.93 5.93
C MET A 46 11.96 2.26 5.54
N VAL A 47 11.41 3.39 5.95
CA VAL A 47 12.00 4.73 5.71
C VAL A 47 12.86 5.21 6.89
N GLY A 48 12.99 4.41 7.95
CA GLY A 48 13.81 4.70 9.13
C GLY A 48 13.21 5.77 10.07
N LEU A 49 11.89 5.99 10.00
CA LEU A 49 11.17 6.86 10.94
C LEU A 49 10.90 6.16 12.28
N VAL A 50 10.82 4.84 12.27
CA VAL A 50 10.62 4.02 13.46
C VAL A 50 11.78 3.04 13.58
N PRO A 51 12.46 2.98 14.74
CA PRO A 51 13.57 2.07 14.93
C PRO A 51 13.08 0.62 15.07
N ALA A 52 13.83 -0.32 14.49
CA ALA A 52 13.64 -1.74 14.72
C ALA A 52 13.97 -2.08 16.19
N THR A 53 13.13 -2.89 16.83
CA THR A 53 13.44 -3.51 18.14
C THR A 53 14.33 -4.73 17.94
N ALA A 54 14.14 -5.48 16.88
CA ALA A 54 14.97 -6.59 16.42
C ALA A 54 14.83 -6.77 14.90
N GLY A 55 15.74 -7.52 14.30
CA GLY A 55 15.83 -7.70 12.86
C GLY A 55 16.51 -6.53 12.17
N ALA A 56 16.41 -6.45 10.86
CA ALA A 56 17.08 -5.44 10.04
C ALA A 56 16.22 -5.00 8.86
N VAL A 57 16.41 -3.74 8.47
CA VAL A 57 15.93 -3.21 7.19
C VAL A 57 17.17 -2.82 6.40
N GLU A 58 17.35 -3.46 5.25
CA GLU A 58 18.40 -3.11 4.30
C GLU A 58 17.92 -1.89 3.51
N LEU A 59 18.33 -0.72 3.99
CA LEU A 59 17.93 0.57 3.45
C LEU A 59 18.72 0.88 2.17
N VAL A 60 18.07 1.42 1.16
CA VAL A 60 18.70 2.29 0.17
C VAL A 60 19.05 3.62 0.85
N ASP A 61 19.89 4.45 0.23
CA ASP A 61 20.18 5.78 0.77
C ASP A 61 18.86 6.52 1.03
N ARG A 62 18.74 7.20 2.18
CA ARG A 62 17.54 7.96 2.52
C ARG A 62 17.19 9.05 1.50
N HIS A 63 18.22 9.58 0.83
CA HIS A 63 18.03 10.55 -0.26
C HIS A 63 17.43 9.93 -1.52
N ASP A 64 17.46 8.60 -1.66
CA ASP A 64 16.86 7.86 -2.77
C ASP A 64 15.46 7.34 -2.46
N ILE A 65 14.90 7.71 -1.30
CA ILE A 65 13.54 7.29 -0.88
C ILE A 65 12.57 8.45 -0.98
N GLY A 66 11.53 8.30 -1.79
CA GLY A 66 10.32 9.11 -1.74
C GLY A 66 9.33 8.51 -0.75
N TYR A 67 8.85 9.30 0.21
CA TYR A 67 7.86 8.85 1.18
C TYR A 67 6.62 9.72 1.17
N MET A 68 5.48 9.10 0.96
CA MET A 68 4.16 9.72 1.06
C MET A 68 3.39 9.09 2.23
N PRO A 69 3.29 9.76 3.39
CA PRO A 69 2.47 9.29 4.51
C PRO A 69 0.97 9.38 4.18
N SER A 70 0.12 8.73 4.96
CA SER A 70 -1.34 8.68 4.78
C SER A 70 -2.01 10.07 4.69
N GLY A 71 -1.40 11.12 5.28
CA GLY A 71 -1.82 12.51 5.16
C GLY A 71 -1.26 13.27 3.95
N ALA A 72 -0.72 12.59 2.93
CA ALA A 72 -0.07 13.16 1.75
C ALA A 72 1.21 13.99 2.00
N GLY A 73 1.66 14.16 3.25
CA GLY A 73 2.96 14.74 3.58
C GLY A 73 3.16 16.20 3.18
N SER A 74 2.10 16.97 3.09
CA SER A 74 2.11 18.38 2.67
C SER A 74 1.60 19.34 3.74
N TRP A 75 2.07 20.59 3.73
CA TRP A 75 1.61 21.64 4.64
C TRP A 75 0.38 22.31 4.07
N ALA A 76 -0.73 22.22 4.82
CA ALA A 76 -2.05 22.71 4.41
C ALA A 76 -2.10 24.24 4.24
N ASP A 77 -1.32 24.98 5.04
CA ASP A 77 -1.27 26.44 5.08
C ASP A 77 -0.28 27.04 4.06
N LEU A 78 0.41 26.22 3.31
CA LEU A 78 1.28 26.60 2.20
C LEU A 78 0.59 26.30 0.86
N THR A 79 0.93 27.09 -0.15
CA THR A 79 0.55 26.82 -1.55
C THR A 79 1.28 25.60 -2.10
N ILE A 80 0.84 25.12 -3.25
CA ILE A 80 1.58 24.04 -3.97
C ILE A 80 3.03 24.47 -4.22
N ASP A 81 3.26 25.67 -4.74
CA ASP A 81 4.62 26.14 -5.04
C ASP A 81 5.49 26.33 -3.80
N GLU A 82 4.94 26.82 -2.69
CA GLU A 82 5.66 26.92 -1.43
C GLU A 82 6.04 25.56 -0.85
N ASN A 83 5.15 24.55 -0.93
CA ASN A 83 5.45 23.18 -0.55
C ASN A 83 6.56 22.58 -1.43
N VAL A 84 6.48 22.79 -2.75
CA VAL A 84 7.51 22.36 -3.71
C VAL A 84 8.87 22.98 -3.39
N ALA A 85 8.90 24.29 -3.14
CA ALA A 85 10.12 25.00 -2.77
C ALA A 85 10.72 24.48 -1.46
N PHE A 86 9.88 24.23 -0.46
CA PHE A 86 10.30 23.73 0.85
C PHE A 86 10.87 22.30 0.75
N ILE A 87 10.15 21.37 0.13
CA ILE A 87 10.59 19.98 -0.02
C ILE A 87 11.80 19.91 -0.96
N GLY A 88 11.77 20.61 -2.11
CA GLY A 88 12.92 20.64 -3.01
C GLY A 88 14.19 21.17 -2.31
N GLY A 89 14.06 22.22 -1.50
CA GLY A 89 15.16 22.73 -0.70
C GLY A 89 15.72 21.73 0.30
N ALA A 90 14.87 20.92 0.94
CA ALA A 90 15.30 19.87 1.88
C ALA A 90 16.15 18.78 1.19
N TYR A 91 15.90 18.52 -0.10
CA TYR A 91 16.70 17.61 -0.94
C TYR A 91 17.84 18.31 -1.71
N GLY A 92 18.11 19.60 -1.42
CA GLY A 92 19.17 20.36 -2.10
C GLY A 92 18.80 20.78 -3.54
N LEU A 93 17.55 20.63 -3.94
CA LEU A 93 17.07 21.07 -5.24
C LEU A 93 16.67 22.55 -5.19
N GLY A 94 16.98 23.29 -6.26
CA GLY A 94 16.61 24.70 -6.33
C GLY A 94 16.71 25.29 -7.74
N GLY A 95 16.34 26.57 -7.85
CA GLY A 95 16.44 27.33 -9.08
C GLY A 95 15.70 26.71 -10.26
N ALA A 96 16.28 26.81 -11.46
CA ALA A 96 15.67 26.33 -12.70
C ALA A 96 15.50 24.80 -12.76
N ALA A 97 16.31 24.05 -12.04
CA ALA A 97 16.20 22.58 -12.02
C ALA A 97 14.93 22.14 -11.27
N LEU A 98 14.70 22.69 -10.07
CA LEU A 98 13.48 22.43 -9.31
C LEU A 98 12.23 22.88 -10.07
N ALA A 99 12.26 24.10 -10.68
CA ALA A 99 11.14 24.63 -11.43
C ALA A 99 10.74 23.70 -12.60
N ARG A 100 11.70 23.25 -13.40
CA ARG A 100 11.42 22.32 -14.51
C ARG A 100 10.83 20.99 -14.00
N ARG A 101 11.41 20.45 -12.93
CA ARG A 101 10.95 19.17 -12.36
C ARG A 101 9.53 19.31 -11.78
N ALA A 102 9.26 20.40 -11.10
CA ALA A 102 7.91 20.71 -10.59
C ALA A 102 6.90 20.88 -11.73
N ASP A 103 7.24 21.60 -12.79
CA ASP A 103 6.39 21.79 -13.96
C ASP A 103 6.04 20.45 -14.62
N GLU A 104 7.01 19.58 -14.78
CA GLU A 104 6.81 18.22 -15.32
C GLU A 104 5.83 17.41 -14.45
N LEU A 105 6.12 17.29 -13.15
CA LEU A 105 5.32 16.45 -12.25
C LEU A 105 3.91 17.02 -12.00
N LEU A 106 3.79 18.35 -11.82
CA LEU A 106 2.49 19.01 -11.67
C LEU A 106 1.67 18.92 -12.95
N GLY A 107 2.32 18.97 -14.12
CA GLY A 107 1.66 18.77 -15.40
C GLY A 107 1.08 17.36 -15.55
N ARG A 108 1.85 16.34 -15.19
CA ARG A 108 1.41 14.93 -15.21
C ARG A 108 0.28 14.67 -14.22
N ALA A 109 0.27 15.36 -13.08
CA ALA A 109 -0.75 15.26 -12.04
C ALA A 109 -2.00 16.12 -12.29
N ASP A 110 -2.01 16.94 -13.37
CA ASP A 110 -3.06 17.92 -13.66
C ASP A 110 -3.24 18.95 -12.52
N LEU A 111 -2.13 19.50 -12.02
CA LEU A 111 -2.10 20.45 -10.91
C LEU A 111 -1.48 21.81 -11.27
N LEU A 112 -1.03 22.02 -12.52
CA LEU A 112 -0.42 23.29 -12.94
C LEU A 112 -1.32 24.50 -12.70
N GLY A 113 -2.62 24.38 -12.94
CA GLY A 113 -3.60 25.45 -12.72
C GLY A 113 -3.93 25.72 -11.25
N ALA A 114 -3.33 24.99 -10.31
CA ALA A 114 -3.60 25.11 -8.88
C ALA A 114 -2.37 25.58 -8.06
N ARG A 115 -1.27 25.97 -8.70
CA ARG A 115 0.02 26.28 -8.05
C ARG A 115 -0.06 27.26 -6.90
N ASP A 116 -0.89 28.30 -7.06
CA ASP A 116 -1.08 29.36 -6.06
C ASP A 116 -2.13 29.01 -5.00
N ARG A 117 -2.75 27.82 -5.09
CA ARG A 117 -3.75 27.41 -4.09
C ARG A 117 -3.07 26.85 -2.85
N LEU A 118 -3.61 27.21 -1.69
CA LEU A 118 -3.27 26.55 -0.43
C LEU A 118 -3.64 25.07 -0.52
N VAL A 119 -2.75 24.19 -0.08
CA VAL A 119 -2.97 22.73 -0.13
C VAL A 119 -4.19 22.33 0.69
N GLY A 120 -4.49 23.02 1.79
CA GLY A 120 -5.70 22.79 2.58
C GLY A 120 -7.01 23.04 1.82
N ARG A 121 -6.97 23.73 0.66
CA ARG A 121 -8.12 24.01 -0.22
C ARG A 121 -8.22 23.07 -1.43
N LEU A 122 -7.33 22.13 -1.55
CA LEU A 122 -7.38 21.09 -2.60
C LEU A 122 -8.45 20.04 -2.26
N SER A 123 -9.04 19.45 -3.29
CA SER A 123 -9.84 18.21 -3.09
C SER A 123 -8.98 17.07 -2.55
N GLY A 124 -9.62 16.03 -2.00
CA GLY A 124 -8.91 14.84 -1.53
C GLY A 124 -8.01 14.24 -2.60
N GLY A 125 -8.55 14.00 -3.81
CA GLY A 125 -7.79 13.47 -4.94
C GLY A 125 -6.64 14.37 -5.39
N MET A 126 -6.85 15.70 -5.48
CA MET A 126 -5.78 16.65 -5.79
C MET A 126 -4.67 16.59 -4.74
N ARG A 127 -5.03 16.48 -3.46
CA ARG A 127 -4.05 16.42 -2.37
C ARG A 127 -3.22 15.16 -2.42
N GLN A 128 -3.82 14.01 -2.73
CA GLN A 128 -3.10 12.75 -2.87
C GLN A 128 -2.17 12.76 -4.09
N LYS A 129 -2.63 13.26 -5.25
CA LYS A 129 -1.78 13.46 -6.42
C LYS A 129 -0.61 14.42 -6.10
N PHE A 130 -0.86 15.46 -5.32
CA PHE A 130 0.18 16.39 -4.89
C PHE A 130 1.18 15.73 -3.92
N GLY A 131 0.73 14.88 -3.00
CA GLY A 131 1.62 14.08 -2.15
C GLY A 131 2.56 13.19 -2.95
N PHE A 132 2.04 12.54 -4.01
CA PHE A 132 2.86 11.81 -4.98
C PHE A 132 3.89 12.71 -5.66
N VAL A 133 3.50 13.92 -6.12
CA VAL A 133 4.41 14.88 -6.74
C VAL A 133 5.56 15.24 -5.79
N LEU A 134 5.25 15.56 -4.53
CA LEU A 134 6.26 15.90 -3.52
C LEU A 134 7.23 14.74 -3.28
N ALA A 135 6.73 13.52 -3.16
CA ALA A 135 7.55 12.33 -2.95
C ALA A 135 8.46 11.99 -4.14
N MET A 136 8.12 12.47 -5.35
CA MET A 136 8.86 12.20 -6.59
C MET A 136 9.79 13.35 -7.03
N LEU A 137 9.82 14.49 -6.29
CA LEU A 137 10.60 15.67 -6.70
C LEU A 137 12.09 15.39 -6.90
N HIS A 138 12.68 14.62 -6.01
CA HIS A 138 14.13 14.31 -5.96
C HIS A 138 14.51 13.06 -6.76
N GLU A 139 13.61 12.54 -7.60
CA GLU A 139 13.85 11.36 -8.46
C GLU A 139 14.26 10.10 -7.69
N PRO A 140 13.48 9.68 -6.69
CA PRO A 140 13.85 8.55 -5.85
C PRO A 140 13.90 7.25 -6.64
N SER A 141 14.79 6.34 -6.26
CA SER A 141 14.82 4.96 -6.76
C SER A 141 13.77 4.07 -6.10
N LEU A 142 13.27 4.48 -4.92
CA LEU A 142 12.22 3.80 -4.15
C LEU A 142 11.16 4.79 -3.71
N LEU A 143 9.90 4.53 -4.06
CA LEU A 143 8.74 5.29 -3.61
C LEU A 143 7.92 4.44 -2.63
N ILE A 144 7.69 4.95 -1.43
CA ILE A 144 6.86 4.30 -0.40
C ILE A 144 5.65 5.20 -0.12
N MET A 145 4.43 4.64 -0.21
CA MET A 145 3.20 5.37 -0.01
C MET A 145 2.26 4.63 0.96
N ASP A 146 1.81 5.35 1.97
CA ASP A 146 0.90 4.81 2.99
C ASP A 146 -0.54 5.21 2.68
N GLU A 147 -1.35 4.23 2.27
CA GLU A 147 -2.77 4.36 1.92
C GLU A 147 -3.06 5.53 0.95
N PRO A 148 -2.37 5.61 -0.21
CA PRO A 148 -2.40 6.79 -1.07
C PRO A 148 -3.76 7.11 -1.68
N THR A 149 -4.70 6.17 -1.67
CA THR A 149 -6.02 6.30 -2.31
C THR A 149 -7.16 6.39 -1.31
N THR A 150 -6.88 6.33 -0.01
CA THR A 150 -7.93 6.42 1.02
C THR A 150 -8.61 7.78 0.98
N GLY A 151 -9.95 7.78 0.89
CA GLY A 151 -10.77 9.00 0.80
C GLY A 151 -10.70 9.71 -0.56
N VAL A 152 -10.21 9.04 -1.60
CA VAL A 152 -10.12 9.57 -2.98
C VAL A 152 -11.30 9.07 -3.80
N ASP A 153 -11.88 9.95 -4.61
CA ASP A 153 -12.92 9.58 -5.56
C ASP A 153 -12.40 8.63 -6.66
N PRO A 154 -13.28 7.82 -7.30
CA PRO A 154 -12.85 6.80 -8.26
C PRO A 154 -12.03 7.35 -9.45
N VAL A 155 -12.30 8.56 -9.93
CA VAL A 155 -11.59 9.15 -11.07
C VAL A 155 -10.19 9.54 -10.67
N SER A 156 -10.04 10.30 -9.57
CA SER A 156 -8.74 10.69 -9.02
C SER A 156 -7.90 9.48 -8.62
N ARG A 157 -8.55 8.37 -8.18
CA ARG A 157 -7.86 7.11 -7.87
C ARG A 157 -7.24 6.48 -9.13
N VAL A 158 -7.95 6.45 -10.24
CA VAL A 158 -7.40 5.96 -11.53
C VAL A 158 -6.24 6.83 -11.98
N GLU A 159 -6.35 8.16 -11.86
CA GLU A 159 -5.27 9.08 -12.23
C GLU A 159 -4.01 8.87 -11.36
N LEU A 160 -4.17 8.68 -10.05
CA LEU A 160 -3.04 8.41 -9.15
C LEU A 160 -2.38 7.07 -9.51
N TRP A 161 -3.15 6.02 -9.78
CA TRP A 161 -2.61 4.74 -10.23
C TRP A 161 -1.85 4.84 -11.56
N ARG A 162 -2.29 5.72 -12.48
CA ARG A 162 -1.55 6.02 -13.72
C ARG A 162 -0.18 6.62 -13.39
N LEU A 163 -0.11 7.61 -12.49
CA LEU A 163 1.15 8.23 -12.06
C LEU A 163 2.11 7.21 -11.41
N ILE A 164 1.59 6.32 -10.55
CA ILE A 164 2.34 5.24 -9.90
C ILE A 164 2.91 4.28 -10.97
N SER A 165 2.08 3.86 -11.93
CA SER A 165 2.49 2.95 -12.99
C SER A 165 3.56 3.57 -13.90
N GLU A 166 3.45 4.85 -14.21
CA GLU A 166 4.45 5.59 -14.99
C GLU A 166 5.79 5.67 -14.24
N ALA A 167 5.78 5.93 -12.92
CA ALA A 167 6.99 5.94 -12.11
C ALA A 167 7.66 4.55 -12.08
N THR A 168 6.87 3.49 -11.95
CA THR A 168 7.38 2.11 -11.96
C THR A 168 7.98 1.75 -13.33
N THR A 169 7.32 2.15 -14.42
CA THR A 169 7.83 1.93 -15.79
C THR A 169 9.13 2.70 -16.03
N ALA A 170 9.31 3.85 -15.39
CA ALA A 170 10.54 4.63 -15.43
C ALA A 170 11.68 4.04 -14.57
N GLY A 171 11.42 2.96 -13.81
CA GLY A 171 12.42 2.23 -13.03
C GLY A 171 12.34 2.45 -11.52
N THR A 172 11.46 3.32 -11.00
CA THR A 172 11.25 3.49 -9.56
C THR A 172 10.60 2.24 -8.98
N ALA A 173 11.19 1.64 -7.95
CA ALA A 173 10.53 0.61 -7.16
C ALA A 173 9.42 1.26 -6.31
N VAL A 174 8.27 0.62 -6.22
CA VAL A 174 7.13 1.19 -5.49
C VAL A 174 6.61 0.23 -4.44
N VAL A 175 6.41 0.73 -3.22
CA VAL A 175 5.72 0.02 -2.14
C VAL A 175 4.51 0.84 -1.71
N ILE A 176 3.34 0.23 -1.71
CA ILE A 176 2.12 0.86 -1.22
C ILE A 176 1.51 0.05 -0.08
N SER A 177 0.92 0.71 0.90
CA SER A 177 -0.03 0.06 1.79
C SER A 177 -1.45 0.30 1.28
N THR A 178 -2.31 -0.67 1.44
CA THR A 178 -3.74 -0.52 1.12
C THR A 178 -4.62 -1.50 1.92
N THR A 179 -5.87 -1.11 2.13
CA THR A 179 -6.95 -2.00 2.60
C THR A 179 -7.82 -2.51 1.45
N TYR A 180 -7.59 -2.01 0.22
CA TYR A 180 -8.41 -2.34 -0.95
C TYR A 180 -7.79 -3.49 -1.75
N MET A 181 -8.54 -4.59 -1.90
CA MET A 181 -8.06 -5.79 -2.62
C MET A 181 -7.89 -5.55 -4.12
N ASP A 182 -8.73 -4.72 -4.74
CA ASP A 182 -8.59 -4.35 -6.15
C ASP A 182 -7.30 -3.57 -6.45
N GLU A 183 -6.70 -2.93 -5.46
CA GLU A 183 -5.38 -2.32 -5.58
C GLU A 183 -4.26 -3.34 -5.45
N ALA A 184 -4.42 -4.30 -4.54
CA ALA A 184 -3.47 -5.39 -4.41
C ALA A 184 -3.41 -6.25 -5.69
N GLU A 185 -4.54 -6.49 -6.34
CA GLU A 185 -4.61 -7.21 -7.62
C GLU A 185 -3.88 -6.48 -8.78
N ARG A 186 -3.69 -5.17 -8.68
CA ARG A 186 -2.90 -4.37 -9.66
C ARG A 186 -1.40 -4.40 -9.39
N ALA A 187 -0.99 -4.81 -8.19
CA ALA A 187 0.41 -4.88 -7.82
C ALA A 187 1.06 -6.13 -8.42
N GLY A 188 2.34 -6.04 -8.75
CA GLY A 188 3.13 -7.18 -9.22
C GLY A 188 3.59 -8.12 -8.09
N TRP A 189 3.46 -7.68 -6.84
CA TRP A 189 3.77 -8.42 -5.62
C TRP A 189 2.88 -7.99 -4.47
N VAL A 190 2.39 -8.94 -3.70
CA VAL A 190 1.50 -8.69 -2.55
C VAL A 190 2.12 -9.28 -1.29
N ALA A 191 2.03 -8.54 -0.19
CA ALA A 191 2.39 -8.97 1.14
C ALA A 191 1.18 -8.79 2.07
N VAL A 192 0.62 -9.88 2.57
CA VAL A 192 -0.56 -9.87 3.45
C VAL A 192 -0.12 -9.80 4.89
N LEU A 193 -0.44 -8.69 5.55
CA LEU A 193 -0.12 -8.44 6.95
C LEU A 193 -1.38 -8.61 7.82
N ASP A 194 -1.22 -9.28 8.96
CA ASP A 194 -2.26 -9.37 9.97
C ASP A 194 -1.64 -9.40 11.36
N HIS A 195 -2.16 -8.57 12.30
CA HIS A 195 -1.68 -8.48 13.68
C HIS A 195 -0.14 -8.40 13.81
N GLY A 196 0.50 -7.64 12.93
CA GLY A 196 1.95 -7.44 12.91
C GLY A 196 2.75 -8.59 12.29
N ARG A 197 2.12 -9.60 11.72
CA ARG A 197 2.77 -10.74 11.09
C ARG A 197 2.52 -10.79 9.60
N LEU A 198 3.52 -11.21 8.84
CA LEU A 198 3.36 -11.51 7.43
C LEU A 198 2.74 -12.90 7.30
N LEU A 199 1.52 -12.98 6.77
CA LEU A 199 0.83 -14.25 6.58
C LEU A 199 1.17 -14.89 5.23
N LEU A 200 1.21 -14.09 4.17
CA LEU A 200 1.44 -14.52 2.79
C LEU A 200 2.25 -13.47 2.05
N SER A 201 3.06 -13.91 1.08
CA SER A 201 3.68 -13.01 0.10
C SER A 201 3.92 -13.74 -1.22
N GLY A 202 3.73 -13.04 -2.35
CA GLY A 202 3.88 -13.60 -3.69
C GLY A 202 3.22 -12.72 -4.74
N THR A 203 3.17 -13.17 -5.98
CA THR A 203 2.29 -12.54 -6.98
C THR A 203 0.83 -12.79 -6.61
N PRO A 204 -0.12 -11.94 -7.05
CA PRO A 204 -1.54 -12.18 -6.83
C PRO A 204 -1.98 -13.59 -7.23
N GLU A 205 -1.49 -14.10 -8.37
CA GLU A 205 -1.80 -15.42 -8.91
C GLU A 205 -1.25 -16.56 -8.01
N GLU A 206 -0.01 -16.42 -7.53
CA GLU A 206 0.59 -17.38 -6.60
C GLU A 206 -0.17 -17.45 -5.28
N ILE A 207 -0.58 -16.29 -4.75
CA ILE A 207 -1.37 -16.23 -3.51
C ILE A 207 -2.73 -16.89 -3.72
N VAL A 208 -3.43 -16.56 -4.81
CA VAL A 208 -4.74 -17.17 -5.13
C VAL A 208 -4.61 -18.68 -5.28
N ALA A 209 -3.58 -19.15 -5.97
CA ALA A 209 -3.33 -20.60 -6.16
C ALA A 209 -2.96 -21.33 -4.85
N SER A 210 -2.49 -20.59 -3.82
CA SER A 210 -2.11 -21.15 -2.52
C SER A 210 -3.28 -21.33 -1.55
N CYS A 211 -4.52 -20.96 -1.94
CA CYS A 211 -5.69 -21.07 -1.06
C CYS A 211 -5.87 -22.50 -0.53
N PRO A 212 -5.81 -22.71 0.78
CA PRO A 212 -6.01 -24.05 1.34
C PRO A 212 -7.50 -24.38 1.43
N GLY A 213 -7.87 -25.63 1.15
CA GLY A 213 -9.25 -26.08 1.18
C GLY A 213 -10.07 -25.55 -0.01
N GLU A 214 -11.36 -25.46 0.17
CA GLU A 214 -12.31 -25.03 -0.85
C GLU A 214 -13.18 -23.88 -0.38
N VAL A 215 -13.63 -23.01 -1.30
CA VAL A 215 -14.61 -21.96 -1.05
C VAL A 215 -15.83 -22.21 -1.91
N THR A 216 -17.01 -22.20 -1.30
CA THR A 216 -18.29 -22.35 -1.98
C THR A 216 -19.16 -21.11 -1.81
N LEU A 217 -20.19 -20.98 -2.68
CA LEU A 217 -21.22 -19.97 -2.60
C LEU A 217 -22.50 -20.59 -2.04
N VAL A 218 -22.91 -20.13 -0.84
CA VAL A 218 -24.10 -20.62 -0.14
C VAL A 218 -25.09 -19.49 0.13
N THR A 219 -26.38 -19.82 0.22
CA THR A 219 -27.43 -18.86 0.58
C THR A 219 -27.52 -18.64 2.10
N SER A 220 -27.13 -19.65 2.86
CA SER A 220 -27.05 -19.61 4.33
C SER A 220 -25.79 -20.35 4.75
N PRO A 221 -24.92 -19.76 5.59
CA PRO A 221 -23.69 -20.41 6.01
C PRO A 221 -23.96 -21.58 6.94
N HIS A 222 -23.30 -22.72 6.69
CA HIS A 222 -23.33 -23.87 7.59
C HIS A 222 -22.43 -23.67 8.81
N ARG A 223 -21.33 -22.93 8.61
CA ARG A 223 -20.37 -22.53 9.65
C ARG A 223 -20.17 -21.01 9.57
N PRO A 224 -20.96 -20.21 10.30
CA PRO A 224 -20.91 -18.75 10.20
C PRO A 224 -19.52 -18.15 10.47
N GLU A 225 -18.74 -18.78 11.33
CA GLU A 225 -17.36 -18.38 11.68
C GLU A 225 -16.35 -18.55 10.52
N LEU A 226 -16.69 -19.38 9.53
CA LEU A 226 -15.89 -19.62 8.31
C LEU A 226 -16.53 -19.04 7.06
N ALA A 227 -17.48 -18.10 7.21
CA ALA A 227 -18.21 -17.55 6.08
C ALA A 227 -18.22 -16.01 6.10
N TRP A 228 -18.17 -15.42 4.92
CA TRP A 228 -18.27 -13.96 4.74
C TRP A 228 -19.23 -13.61 3.62
N ARG A 229 -19.83 -12.43 3.70
CA ARG A 229 -20.86 -12.01 2.76
C ARG A 229 -20.26 -11.64 1.41
N SER A 230 -20.93 -12.05 0.33
CA SER A 230 -20.61 -11.72 -1.05
C SER A 230 -21.90 -11.45 -1.83
N GLY A 231 -22.25 -10.17 -1.94
CA GLY A 231 -23.53 -9.76 -2.54
C GLY A 231 -24.73 -10.25 -1.73
N ASP A 232 -25.61 -11.03 -2.37
CA ASP A 232 -26.81 -11.66 -1.79
C ASP A 232 -26.54 -13.03 -1.16
N ARG A 233 -25.32 -13.54 -1.31
CA ARG A 233 -24.87 -14.86 -0.83
C ARG A 233 -23.76 -14.74 0.18
N TYR A 234 -23.26 -15.91 0.60
CA TYR A 234 -22.07 -16.04 1.44
C TYR A 234 -21.04 -16.89 0.71
N ARG A 235 -19.77 -16.49 0.81
CA ARG A 235 -18.63 -17.35 0.54
C ARG A 235 -18.31 -18.10 1.83
N GLN A 236 -18.18 -19.41 1.75
CA GLN A 236 -17.87 -20.26 2.89
C GLN A 236 -16.63 -21.07 2.62
N TRP A 237 -15.67 -20.99 3.52
CA TRP A 237 -14.46 -21.79 3.46
C TRP A 237 -14.65 -23.15 4.12
N TRP A 238 -14.07 -24.16 3.48
CA TRP A 238 -14.08 -25.54 3.90
C TRP A 238 -12.64 -26.08 3.96
N PRO A 239 -12.03 -26.17 5.17
CA PRO A 239 -10.66 -26.66 5.33
C PRO A 239 -10.45 -28.08 4.80
N ASP A 240 -11.42 -28.95 5.03
CA ASP A 240 -11.34 -30.40 4.76
C ASP A 240 -12.10 -30.83 3.49
N GLY A 241 -12.55 -29.86 2.68
CA GLY A 241 -13.34 -30.09 1.46
C GLY A 241 -14.81 -29.78 1.60
N ALA A 242 -15.37 -29.20 0.56
CA ALA A 242 -16.76 -28.75 0.51
C ALA A 242 -17.73 -29.90 0.21
N PRO A 243 -19.00 -29.79 0.66
CA PRO A 243 -20.06 -30.70 0.26
C PRO A 243 -20.25 -30.78 -1.26
N GLU A 244 -20.65 -31.95 -1.75
CA GLU A 244 -21.02 -32.10 -3.15
C GLU A 244 -22.27 -31.27 -3.49
N GLY A 245 -22.23 -30.60 -4.65
CA GLY A 245 -23.35 -29.83 -5.17
C GLY A 245 -23.31 -28.33 -4.90
N ASP A 246 -22.51 -27.85 -3.96
CA ASP A 246 -22.35 -26.42 -3.74
C ASP A 246 -21.53 -25.75 -4.88
N PRO A 247 -22.01 -24.59 -5.40
CA PRO A 247 -21.26 -23.86 -6.43
C PRO A 247 -19.89 -23.42 -5.94
N ARG A 248 -18.85 -23.73 -6.72
CA ARG A 248 -17.47 -23.33 -6.48
C ARG A 248 -17.13 -22.10 -7.35
N PRO A 249 -17.14 -20.88 -6.78
CA PRO A 249 -16.75 -19.68 -7.50
C PRO A 249 -15.24 -19.68 -7.76
N ALA A 250 -14.77 -18.85 -8.68
CA ALA A 250 -13.33 -18.55 -8.76
C ALA A 250 -12.86 -17.97 -7.43
N ILE A 251 -11.73 -18.47 -6.94
CA ILE A 251 -11.06 -17.94 -5.74
C ILE A 251 -10.51 -16.56 -6.08
N THR A 252 -10.71 -15.60 -5.17
CA THR A 252 -10.20 -14.24 -5.28
C THR A 252 -9.06 -14.02 -4.28
N LEU A 253 -8.30 -12.96 -4.47
CA LEU A 253 -7.27 -12.54 -3.50
C LEU A 253 -7.91 -12.24 -2.13
N GLU A 254 -9.10 -11.65 -2.11
CA GLU A 254 -9.86 -11.39 -0.87
C GLU A 254 -10.16 -12.70 -0.12
N ASP A 255 -10.59 -13.75 -0.81
CA ASP A 255 -10.86 -15.05 -0.20
C ASP A 255 -9.62 -15.59 0.52
N VAL A 256 -8.48 -15.54 -0.15
CA VAL A 256 -7.24 -16.06 0.43
C VAL A 256 -6.79 -15.24 1.63
N CYS A 257 -6.93 -13.91 1.59
CA CYS A 257 -6.64 -13.04 2.73
C CYS A 257 -7.53 -13.38 3.92
N VAL A 258 -8.84 -13.54 3.71
CA VAL A 258 -9.79 -13.91 4.77
C VAL A 258 -9.43 -15.29 5.34
N VAL A 259 -9.18 -16.30 4.48
CA VAL A 259 -8.80 -17.65 4.91
C VAL A 259 -7.49 -17.63 5.70
N ALA A 260 -6.49 -16.86 5.26
CA ALA A 260 -5.22 -16.74 5.97
C ALA A 260 -5.39 -16.14 7.37
N SER A 261 -6.22 -15.10 7.50
CA SER A 261 -6.52 -14.47 8.81
C SER A 261 -7.31 -15.42 9.72
N LEU A 262 -8.31 -16.16 9.19
CA LEU A 262 -9.04 -17.16 9.97
C LEU A 262 -8.12 -18.26 10.51
N ARG A 263 -7.20 -18.77 9.70
CA ARG A 263 -6.20 -19.76 10.13
C ARG A 263 -5.24 -19.21 11.18
N ALA A 264 -4.78 -17.98 11.00
CA ALA A 264 -3.90 -17.32 11.98
C ALA A 264 -4.59 -17.11 13.33
N ALA A 265 -5.91 -16.89 13.33
CA ALA A 265 -6.75 -16.82 14.53
C ALA A 265 -7.08 -18.19 15.16
N GLY A 266 -6.64 -19.30 14.56
CA GLY A 266 -6.92 -20.66 15.04
C GLY A 266 -8.35 -21.14 14.79
N VAL A 267 -9.06 -20.52 13.86
CA VAL A 267 -10.39 -20.94 13.42
C VAL A 267 -10.22 -21.96 12.30
N SER A 268 -10.65 -23.19 12.52
CA SER A 268 -10.49 -24.34 11.60
C SER A 268 -11.75 -25.21 11.54
#